data_a5e889cc9a894a1c3fea26ec11149c52
#
_entry.id   a5e889cc9a894a1c3fea26ec11149c52
#
_cell.length_a   1.000
_cell.length_b   1.000
_cell.length_c   1.000
_cell.angle_alpha   90.00
_cell.angle_beta   90.00
_cell.angle_gamma   90.00
#
_symmetry.space_group_name_H-M   'P 1'
#
loop_
_entity.id
_entity.type
_entity.pdbx_description
1 polymer ?
#
loop_
_entity_poly.entity_id
_entity_poly.type
_entity_poly.pdbx_seq_one_letter_code
_entity_poly.pdbx_strand_id
1 'polypeptide(L)'
;MINTVAVIGGSGFVGRAVIEKLAQAGKQIIVLCRNSDRAKFLKPMGRIGQITIVAGDALDDAALSRVMAPADAAVNLVGILAESGAQRFDRLQGELPGRIGALAAQYDHRVVVHISAIGADAGSASRYAQTKAAGEAGLKAAFPNAVVLRPSIVFGPRDSFFNRFATMAQIAPALPLPVGGHMRMQPVYVEDVASAVIAGLGIAGKKFKKSPEGCIYELGGPEICSFRQLMELTLKYSERRRLLIPVPFSRRATQFAPHCHLPAPPYWCRLPT
;
A
#
# COMPACT_ATOMS: atom_id res chain seq x y z
N MET A 1 -1.75 -22.27 12.44
CA MET A 1 -1.46 -22.14 10.99
C MET A 1 -2.44 -21.12 10.44
N ILE A 2 -2.07 -20.22 9.52
CA ILE A 2 -3.00 -19.28 8.90
C ILE A 2 -3.65 -19.98 7.71
N ASN A 3 -4.98 -20.11 7.74
CA ASN A 3 -5.77 -20.71 6.67
C ASN A 3 -6.64 -19.66 5.97
N THR A 4 -7.24 -18.75 6.75
CA THR A 4 -8.15 -17.72 6.27
C THR A 4 -7.55 -16.33 6.52
N VAL A 5 -7.57 -15.45 5.53
CA VAL A 5 -7.04 -14.09 5.61
C VAL A 5 -8.12 -13.07 5.26
N ALA A 6 -8.39 -12.13 6.16
CA ALA A 6 -9.22 -10.97 5.89
C ALA A 6 -8.40 -9.90 5.15
N VAL A 7 -8.88 -9.43 4.01
CA VAL A 7 -8.20 -8.40 3.20
C VAL A 7 -9.09 -7.16 3.09
N ILE A 8 -8.70 -6.09 3.76
CA ILE A 8 -9.40 -4.81 3.75
C ILE A 8 -8.77 -3.93 2.67
N GLY A 9 -9.57 -3.52 1.68
CA GLY A 9 -9.07 -2.76 0.52
C GLY A 9 -8.49 -3.63 -0.61
N GLY A 10 -8.81 -4.92 -0.66
CA GLY A 10 -8.28 -5.89 -1.62
C GLY A 10 -8.62 -5.62 -3.09
N SER A 11 -9.64 -4.82 -3.40
CA SER A 11 -9.99 -4.46 -4.79
C SER A 11 -9.08 -3.38 -5.41
N GLY A 12 -8.14 -2.81 -4.63
CA GLY A 12 -7.17 -1.82 -5.08
C GLY A 12 -6.02 -2.40 -5.90
N PHE A 13 -5.10 -1.54 -6.32
CA PHE A 13 -3.93 -1.90 -7.14
C PHE A 13 -3.03 -2.94 -6.44
N VAL A 14 -2.54 -2.64 -5.24
CA VAL A 14 -1.72 -3.57 -4.46
C VAL A 14 -2.54 -4.79 -4.01
N GLY A 15 -3.84 -4.58 -3.72
CA GLY A 15 -4.73 -5.63 -3.26
C GLY A 15 -4.88 -6.79 -4.23
N ARG A 16 -4.90 -6.51 -5.53
CA ARG A 16 -4.97 -7.56 -6.58
C ARG A 16 -3.78 -8.50 -6.52
N ALA A 17 -2.56 -7.96 -6.47
CA ALA A 17 -1.33 -8.76 -6.39
C ALA A 17 -1.27 -9.56 -5.08
N VAL A 18 -1.69 -8.97 -3.95
CA VAL A 18 -1.76 -9.65 -2.67
C VAL A 18 -2.76 -10.83 -2.71
N ILE A 19 -3.97 -10.59 -3.25
CA ILE A 19 -5.01 -11.63 -3.36
C ILE A 19 -4.54 -12.77 -4.26
N GLU A 20 -3.92 -12.47 -5.40
CA GLU A 20 -3.39 -13.48 -6.31
C GLU A 20 -2.34 -14.36 -5.60
N LYS A 21 -1.38 -13.76 -4.88
CA LYS A 21 -0.38 -14.52 -4.12
C LYS A 21 -0.98 -15.33 -2.97
N LEU A 22 -1.98 -14.80 -2.26
CA LEU A 22 -2.69 -15.54 -1.22
C LEU A 22 -3.43 -16.75 -1.82
N ALA A 23 -4.06 -16.57 -2.98
CA ALA A 23 -4.77 -17.63 -3.68
C ALA A 23 -3.79 -18.73 -4.15
N GLN A 24 -2.64 -18.34 -4.73
CA GLN A 24 -1.57 -19.27 -5.10
C GLN A 24 -0.99 -20.03 -3.89
N ALA A 25 -0.93 -19.39 -2.73
CA ALA A 25 -0.54 -20.01 -1.46
C ALA A 25 -1.64 -20.90 -0.84
N GLY A 26 -2.76 -21.10 -1.53
CA GLY A 26 -3.87 -21.96 -1.09
C GLY A 26 -4.69 -21.42 0.08
N LYS A 27 -4.67 -20.10 0.34
CA LYS A 27 -5.38 -19.49 1.47
C LYS A 27 -6.82 -19.17 1.10
N GLN A 28 -7.75 -19.30 2.08
CA GLN A 28 -9.08 -18.74 1.97
C GLN A 28 -8.99 -17.22 2.17
N ILE A 29 -9.70 -16.45 1.37
CA ILE A 29 -9.57 -15.00 1.34
C ILE A 29 -10.95 -14.37 1.49
N ILE A 30 -11.11 -13.50 2.49
CA ILE A 30 -12.34 -12.74 2.69
C ILE A 30 -12.02 -11.27 2.44
N VAL A 31 -12.58 -10.70 1.38
CA VAL A 31 -12.27 -9.33 0.93
C VAL A 31 -13.39 -8.40 1.35
N LEU A 32 -13.06 -7.38 2.14
CA LEU A 32 -13.97 -6.25 2.38
C LEU A 32 -13.78 -5.19 1.32
N CYS A 33 -14.85 -4.82 0.64
CA CYS A 33 -14.85 -3.75 -0.35
C CYS A 33 -16.19 -3.02 -0.39
N ARG A 34 -16.18 -1.74 -0.75
CA ARG A 34 -17.39 -0.90 -0.80
C ARG A 34 -18.39 -1.32 -1.89
N ASN A 35 -17.89 -1.86 -2.98
CA ASN A 35 -18.72 -2.29 -4.11
C ASN A 35 -18.31 -3.71 -4.54
N SER A 36 -19.13 -4.69 -4.18
CA SER A 36 -18.88 -6.10 -4.46
C SER A 36 -18.93 -6.41 -5.96
N ASP A 37 -19.77 -5.73 -6.73
CA ASP A 37 -19.87 -5.97 -8.17
C ASP A 37 -18.59 -5.56 -8.90
N ARG A 38 -18.03 -4.40 -8.54
CA ARG A 38 -16.74 -3.95 -9.06
C ARG A 38 -15.56 -4.81 -8.62
N ALA A 39 -15.72 -5.61 -7.56
CA ALA A 39 -14.68 -6.51 -7.06
C ALA A 39 -14.79 -7.94 -7.62
N LYS A 40 -15.83 -8.28 -8.39
CA LYS A 40 -16.04 -9.64 -8.94
C LYS A 40 -14.87 -10.16 -9.77
N PHE A 41 -14.07 -9.26 -10.38
CA PHE A 41 -12.86 -9.63 -11.11
C PHE A 41 -11.79 -10.35 -10.25
N LEU A 42 -11.91 -10.29 -8.91
CA LEU A 42 -11.01 -11.00 -8.00
C LEU A 42 -11.31 -12.51 -7.94
N LYS A 43 -12.56 -12.92 -8.17
CA LYS A 43 -12.97 -14.33 -8.05
C LYS A 43 -12.17 -15.29 -8.95
N PRO A 44 -11.89 -14.95 -10.23
CA PRO A 44 -11.09 -15.82 -11.11
C PRO A 44 -9.62 -15.94 -10.72
N MET A 45 -9.10 -15.14 -9.77
CA MET A 45 -7.72 -15.21 -9.29
C MET A 45 -7.46 -16.42 -8.38
N GLY A 46 -8.51 -17.06 -7.88
CA GLY A 46 -8.44 -18.24 -7.03
C GLY A 46 -9.31 -19.38 -7.54
N ARG A 47 -9.31 -20.48 -6.79
CA ARG A 47 -10.21 -21.61 -7.03
C ARG A 47 -11.65 -21.26 -6.65
N ILE A 48 -12.60 -22.08 -7.12
CA ILE A 48 -14.03 -21.92 -6.75
C ILE A 48 -14.17 -21.94 -5.22
N GLY A 49 -14.84 -20.92 -4.68
CA GLY A 49 -15.07 -20.79 -3.23
C GLY A 49 -13.88 -20.24 -2.43
N GLN A 50 -12.70 -20.04 -3.03
CA GLN A 50 -11.50 -19.59 -2.32
C GLN A 50 -11.54 -18.09 -1.96
N ILE A 51 -12.21 -17.28 -2.76
CA ILE A 51 -12.29 -15.83 -2.57
C ILE A 51 -13.75 -15.43 -2.32
N THR A 52 -14.01 -14.97 -1.10
CA THR A 52 -15.30 -14.41 -0.68
C THR A 52 -15.24 -12.89 -0.69
N ILE A 53 -16.20 -12.24 -1.33
CA ILE A 53 -16.29 -10.79 -1.41
C ILE A 53 -17.46 -10.33 -0.53
N VAL A 54 -17.16 -9.47 0.43
CA VAL A 54 -18.13 -8.88 1.36
C VAL A 54 -18.24 -7.39 1.06
N ALA A 55 -19.47 -6.93 0.77
CA ALA A 55 -19.75 -5.51 0.61
C ALA A 55 -19.84 -4.83 1.98
N GLY A 56 -19.16 -3.70 2.13
CA GLY A 56 -19.19 -2.88 3.34
C GLY A 56 -18.16 -1.77 3.32
N ASP A 57 -18.40 -0.76 4.15
CA ASP A 57 -17.43 0.30 4.40
C ASP A 57 -16.43 -0.19 5.48
N ALA A 58 -15.14 0.06 5.26
CA ALA A 58 -14.10 -0.23 6.25
C ALA A 58 -14.21 0.64 7.51
N LEU A 59 -14.98 1.73 7.46
CA LEU A 59 -15.31 2.55 8.63
C LEU A 59 -16.55 2.06 9.41
N ASP A 60 -17.16 0.98 8.98
CA ASP A 60 -18.25 0.29 9.69
C ASP A 60 -17.71 -0.92 10.46
N ASP A 61 -17.79 -0.90 11.79
CA ASP A 61 -17.28 -1.97 12.65
C ASP A 61 -18.03 -3.30 12.43
N ALA A 62 -19.32 -3.25 12.12
CA ALA A 62 -20.08 -4.46 11.80
C ALA A 62 -19.57 -5.09 10.48
N ALA A 63 -19.23 -4.28 9.48
CA ALA A 63 -18.64 -4.77 8.23
C ALA A 63 -17.23 -5.32 8.43
N LEU A 64 -16.39 -4.66 9.25
CA LEU A 64 -15.08 -5.17 9.63
C LEU A 64 -15.18 -6.50 10.37
N SER A 65 -16.06 -6.59 11.37
CA SER A 65 -16.27 -7.80 12.18
C SER A 65 -16.69 -8.99 11.31
N ARG A 66 -17.58 -8.79 10.33
CA ARG A 66 -18.01 -9.85 9.41
C ARG A 66 -16.87 -10.51 8.63
N VAL A 67 -15.81 -9.77 8.33
CA VAL A 67 -14.67 -10.32 7.58
C VAL A 67 -13.53 -10.77 8.51
N MET A 68 -13.39 -10.15 9.68
CA MET A 68 -12.31 -10.45 10.61
C MET A 68 -12.62 -11.60 11.54
N ALA A 69 -13.87 -11.74 12.02
CA ALA A 69 -14.23 -12.81 12.95
C ALA A 69 -13.93 -14.24 12.44
N PRO A 70 -14.15 -14.59 11.16
CA PRO A 70 -13.81 -15.91 10.63
C PRO A 70 -12.36 -16.06 10.14
N ALA A 71 -11.50 -15.04 10.30
CA ALA A 71 -10.15 -15.04 9.76
C ALA A 71 -9.07 -15.30 10.82
N ASP A 72 -7.97 -15.92 10.43
CA ASP A 72 -6.79 -16.15 11.29
C ASP A 72 -5.82 -14.96 11.28
N ALA A 73 -5.88 -14.13 10.26
CA ALA A 73 -5.00 -12.98 10.05
C ALA A 73 -5.68 -11.90 9.21
N ALA A 74 -5.18 -10.67 9.28
CA ALA A 74 -5.70 -9.56 8.50
C ALA A 74 -4.62 -8.83 7.71
N VAL A 75 -5.02 -8.29 6.54
CA VAL A 75 -4.18 -7.41 5.72
C VAL A 75 -4.96 -6.11 5.48
N ASN A 76 -4.41 -5.00 5.94
CA ASN A 76 -4.95 -3.67 5.71
C ASN A 76 -4.22 -2.97 4.56
N LEU A 77 -4.89 -2.82 3.43
CA LEU A 77 -4.41 -2.17 2.21
C LEU A 77 -5.13 -0.83 1.95
N VAL A 78 -5.95 -0.37 2.89
CA VAL A 78 -6.70 0.88 2.73
C VAL A 78 -5.76 2.07 2.80
N GLY A 79 -5.80 2.89 1.76
CA GLY A 79 -5.06 4.13 1.68
C GLY A 79 -5.62 5.02 0.57
N ILE A 80 -5.56 6.33 0.79
CA ILE A 80 -5.95 7.35 -0.17
C ILE A 80 -4.79 8.33 -0.38
N LEU A 81 -4.66 8.88 -1.58
CA LEU A 81 -3.65 9.89 -1.90
C LEU A 81 -4.21 11.31 -1.86
N ALA A 82 -5.54 11.44 -1.89
CA ALA A 82 -6.24 12.70 -1.78
C ALA A 82 -7.58 12.50 -1.07
N GLU A 83 -8.02 13.51 -0.34
CA GLU A 83 -9.32 13.51 0.32
C GLU A 83 -10.44 13.83 -0.68
N SER A 84 -11.56 13.12 -0.60
CA SER A 84 -12.74 13.35 -1.43
C SER A 84 -14.01 12.86 -0.70
N GLY A 85 -14.96 13.75 -0.51
CA GLY A 85 -16.20 13.44 0.21
C GLY A 85 -15.96 12.85 1.59
N ALA A 86 -16.50 11.69 1.88
CA ALA A 86 -16.33 10.98 3.14
C ALA A 86 -14.94 10.34 3.32
N GLN A 87 -14.12 10.29 2.27
CA GLN A 87 -12.77 9.73 2.35
C GLN A 87 -11.80 10.77 2.90
N ARG A 88 -11.55 10.71 4.21
CA ARG A 88 -10.68 11.62 4.95
C ARG A 88 -9.43 10.87 5.42
N PHE A 89 -8.29 11.56 5.38
CA PHE A 89 -7.01 10.99 5.84
C PHE A 89 -7.10 10.51 7.29
N ASP A 90 -7.64 11.34 8.18
CA ASP A 90 -7.72 11.02 9.61
C ASP A 90 -8.48 9.71 9.84
N ARG A 91 -9.62 9.53 9.18
CA ARG A 91 -10.47 8.36 9.38
C ARG A 91 -9.87 7.09 8.74
N LEU A 92 -9.41 7.17 7.48
CA LEU A 92 -8.98 5.99 6.73
C LEU A 92 -7.52 5.60 7.00
N GLN A 93 -6.67 6.57 7.31
CA GLN A 93 -5.24 6.33 7.52
C GLN A 93 -4.85 6.48 9.00
N GLY A 94 -5.52 7.37 9.75
CA GLY A 94 -5.24 7.61 11.16
C GLY A 94 -5.98 6.63 12.08
N GLU A 95 -7.30 6.53 11.97
CA GLU A 95 -8.14 5.77 12.93
C GLU A 95 -8.33 4.30 12.55
N LEU A 96 -8.61 4.01 11.26
CA LEU A 96 -8.93 2.66 10.80
C LEU A 96 -7.89 1.59 11.17
N PRO A 97 -6.56 1.83 11.07
CA PRO A 97 -5.59 0.82 11.44
C PRO A 97 -5.67 0.39 12.90
N GLY A 98 -5.91 1.35 13.83
CA GLY A 98 -6.11 1.06 15.25
C GLY A 98 -7.36 0.21 15.50
N ARG A 99 -8.48 0.50 14.80
CA ARG A 99 -9.72 -0.28 14.88
C ARG A 99 -9.51 -1.72 14.37
N ILE A 100 -8.79 -1.88 13.26
CA ILE A 100 -8.41 -3.21 12.75
C ILE A 100 -7.56 -3.94 13.79
N GLY A 101 -6.61 -3.26 14.43
CA GLY A 101 -5.80 -3.83 15.50
C GLY A 101 -6.62 -4.31 16.70
N ALA A 102 -7.58 -3.49 17.14
CA ALA A 102 -8.47 -3.85 18.24
C ALA A 102 -9.34 -5.09 17.93
N LEU A 103 -9.93 -5.14 16.72
CA LEU A 103 -10.69 -6.32 16.28
C LEU A 103 -9.79 -7.54 16.10
N ALA A 104 -8.56 -7.37 15.62
CA ALA A 104 -7.60 -8.46 15.50
C ALA A 104 -7.24 -9.06 16.88
N ALA A 105 -7.08 -8.23 17.89
CA ALA A 105 -6.87 -8.68 19.27
C ALA A 105 -8.13 -9.39 19.83
N GLN A 106 -9.32 -8.84 19.55
CA GLN A 106 -10.58 -9.43 19.99
C GLN A 106 -10.85 -10.83 19.40
N TYR A 107 -10.44 -11.04 18.14
CA TYR A 107 -10.64 -12.31 17.42
C TYR A 107 -9.39 -13.21 17.40
N ASP A 108 -8.41 -12.95 18.26
CA ASP A 108 -7.18 -13.75 18.40
C ASP A 108 -6.42 -13.96 17.07
N HIS A 109 -6.38 -12.92 16.23
CA HIS A 109 -5.59 -12.99 15.00
C HIS A 109 -4.11 -13.23 15.30
N ARG A 110 -3.47 -14.06 14.48
CA ARG A 110 -2.03 -14.35 14.62
C ARG A 110 -1.16 -13.17 14.24
N VAL A 111 -1.56 -12.44 13.22
CA VAL A 111 -0.82 -11.31 12.68
C VAL A 111 -1.74 -10.36 11.90
N VAL A 112 -1.40 -9.09 11.94
CA VAL A 112 -1.94 -8.05 11.05
C VAL A 112 -0.81 -7.48 10.24
N VAL A 113 -0.95 -7.45 8.90
CA VAL A 113 -0.03 -6.75 8.01
C VAL A 113 -0.68 -5.46 7.52
N HIS A 114 -0.02 -4.33 7.74
CA HIS A 114 -0.53 -3.02 7.33
C HIS A 114 0.37 -2.35 6.31
N ILE A 115 -0.21 -1.88 5.21
CA ILE A 115 0.50 -1.05 4.22
C ILE A 115 0.41 0.42 4.60
N SER A 116 1.54 0.95 5.03
CA SER A 116 1.76 2.37 5.27
C SER A 116 2.43 3.04 4.06
N ALA A 117 3.37 3.95 4.27
CA ALA A 117 4.19 4.55 3.23
C ALA A 117 5.53 5.03 3.79
N ILE A 118 6.59 5.03 2.97
CA ILE A 118 7.85 5.71 3.32
C ILE A 118 7.56 7.18 3.65
N GLY A 119 8.22 7.71 4.69
CA GLY A 119 8.03 9.08 5.15
C GLY A 119 6.82 9.27 6.09
N ALA A 120 6.21 8.18 6.60
CA ALA A 120 5.23 8.27 7.69
C ALA A 120 5.94 8.84 8.94
N ASP A 121 5.57 10.06 9.33
CA ASP A 121 6.19 10.83 10.41
C ASP A 121 5.19 11.78 11.06
N ALA A 122 5.05 11.68 12.37
CA ALA A 122 4.13 12.52 13.15
C ALA A 122 4.55 14.00 13.18
N GLY A 123 5.84 14.30 13.02
CA GLY A 123 6.40 15.67 12.97
C GLY A 123 6.40 16.30 11.57
N SER A 124 5.97 15.56 10.55
CA SER A 124 5.97 16.05 9.17
C SER A 124 5.01 17.23 8.97
N ALA A 125 5.35 18.16 8.08
CA ALA A 125 4.43 19.19 7.61
C ALA A 125 3.30 18.63 6.71
N SER A 126 3.41 17.41 6.25
CA SER A 126 2.43 16.73 5.40
C SER A 126 1.37 16.02 6.25
N ARG A 127 0.10 16.42 6.10
CA ARG A 127 -1.02 15.74 6.76
C ARG A 127 -1.12 14.26 6.39
N TYR A 128 -0.79 13.90 5.14
CA TYR A 128 -0.69 12.52 4.71
C TYR A 128 0.31 11.72 5.56
N ALA A 129 1.52 12.25 5.74
CA ALA A 129 2.57 11.58 6.52
C ALA A 129 2.20 11.49 8.01
N GLN A 130 1.63 12.56 8.58
CA GLN A 130 1.15 12.58 9.97
C GLN A 130 0.08 11.51 10.21
N THR A 131 -0.93 11.42 9.33
CA THR A 131 -2.02 10.46 9.49
C THR A 131 -1.57 9.02 9.27
N LYS A 132 -0.59 8.77 8.38
CA LYS A 132 0.04 7.46 8.25
C LYS A 132 0.75 7.05 9.54
N ALA A 133 1.54 7.96 10.13
CA ALA A 133 2.24 7.70 11.40
C ALA A 133 1.25 7.48 12.56
N ALA A 134 0.17 8.26 12.62
CA ALA A 134 -0.89 8.06 13.63
C ALA A 134 -1.56 6.68 13.50
N GLY A 135 -1.85 6.24 12.28
CA GLY A 135 -2.41 4.91 12.02
C GLY A 135 -1.48 3.78 12.43
N GLU A 136 -0.18 3.90 12.15
CA GLU A 136 0.83 2.93 12.59
C GLU A 136 0.89 2.86 14.12
N ALA A 137 0.90 4.00 14.79
CA ALA A 137 0.92 4.08 16.25
C ALA A 137 -0.33 3.46 16.87
N GLY A 138 -1.53 3.81 16.35
CA GLY A 138 -2.80 3.24 16.80
C GLY A 138 -2.88 1.74 16.60
N LEU A 139 -2.41 1.23 15.44
CA LEU A 139 -2.36 -0.19 15.16
C LEU A 139 -1.44 -0.93 16.15
N LYS A 140 -0.23 -0.42 16.37
CA LYS A 140 0.74 -1.04 17.28
C LYS A 140 0.30 -0.99 18.75
N ALA A 141 -0.39 0.06 19.15
CA ALA A 141 -0.96 0.14 20.50
C ALA A 141 -2.05 -0.92 20.72
N ALA A 142 -2.90 -1.16 19.73
CA ALA A 142 -3.98 -2.14 19.81
C ALA A 142 -3.52 -3.59 19.54
N PHE A 143 -2.51 -3.77 18.68
CA PHE A 143 -1.97 -5.08 18.26
C PHE A 143 -0.45 -5.00 18.10
N PRO A 144 0.34 -5.18 19.17
CA PRO A 144 1.80 -4.99 19.17
C PRO A 144 2.57 -5.82 18.12
N ASN A 145 2.05 -7.01 17.79
CA ASN A 145 2.65 -7.93 16.82
C ASN A 145 2.36 -7.55 15.34
N ALA A 146 1.71 -6.41 15.09
CA ALA A 146 1.43 -5.97 13.74
C ALA A 146 2.71 -5.72 12.94
N VAL A 147 2.73 -6.20 11.70
CA VAL A 147 3.80 -5.93 10.72
C VAL A 147 3.39 -4.71 9.89
N VAL A 148 4.22 -3.69 9.90
CA VAL A 148 4.00 -2.48 9.11
C VAL A 148 4.96 -2.47 7.93
N LEU A 149 4.42 -2.35 6.73
CA LEU A 149 5.19 -2.23 5.50
C LEU A 149 5.06 -0.80 4.97
N ARG A 150 6.16 -0.10 4.78
CA ARG A 150 6.25 1.25 4.23
C ARG A 150 6.81 1.20 2.81
N PRO A 151 6.01 0.95 1.78
CA PRO A 151 6.50 0.98 0.41
C PRO A 151 6.83 2.41 -0.04
N SER A 152 7.81 2.52 -0.93
CA SER A 152 8.05 3.69 -1.77
C SER A 152 6.96 3.75 -2.86
N ILE A 153 7.17 4.51 -3.93
CA ILE A 153 6.25 4.51 -5.07
C ILE A 153 6.12 3.10 -5.63
N VAL A 154 4.92 2.56 -5.54
CA VAL A 154 4.62 1.23 -6.07
C VAL A 154 4.24 1.34 -7.53
N PHE A 155 4.90 0.57 -8.37
CA PHE A 155 4.64 0.53 -9.82
C PHE A 155 4.26 -0.87 -10.31
N GLY A 156 3.65 -0.92 -11.48
CA GLY A 156 3.27 -2.17 -12.14
C GLY A 156 2.06 -2.00 -13.06
N PRO A 157 1.57 -3.10 -13.65
CA PRO A 157 0.37 -3.03 -14.48
C PRO A 157 -0.78 -2.37 -13.71
N ARG A 158 -1.38 -1.31 -14.29
CA ARG A 158 -2.50 -0.54 -13.71
C ARG A 158 -2.13 0.35 -12.51
N ASP A 159 -0.85 0.68 -12.29
CA ASP A 159 -0.51 1.71 -11.31
C ASP A 159 -1.14 3.06 -11.69
N SER A 160 -1.31 3.92 -10.69
CA SER A 160 -1.88 5.25 -10.92
C SER A 160 -0.82 6.33 -11.13
N PHE A 161 0.45 6.04 -10.91
CA PHE A 161 1.52 7.01 -11.04
C PHE A 161 2.05 7.08 -12.48
N PHE A 162 2.69 6.01 -12.98
CA PHE A 162 3.26 6.00 -14.32
C PHE A 162 2.20 6.05 -15.41
N ASN A 163 1.10 5.30 -15.25
CA ASN A 163 0.00 5.31 -16.21
C ASN A 163 -0.67 6.69 -16.32
N ARG A 164 -0.75 7.46 -15.24
CA ARG A 164 -1.27 8.84 -15.29
C ARG A 164 -0.37 9.76 -16.10
N PHE A 165 0.96 9.70 -15.90
CA PHE A 165 1.90 10.50 -16.69
C PHE A 165 1.98 10.04 -18.14
N ALA A 166 1.91 8.73 -18.39
CA ALA A 166 1.83 8.19 -19.75
C ALA A 166 0.57 8.68 -20.48
N THR A 167 -0.59 8.68 -19.82
CA THR A 167 -1.83 9.23 -20.38
C THR A 167 -1.71 10.74 -20.61
N MET A 168 -1.12 11.47 -19.66
CA MET A 168 -0.88 12.92 -19.85
C MET A 168 0.02 13.17 -21.05
N ALA A 169 1.07 12.37 -21.26
CA ALA A 169 1.97 12.48 -22.39
C ALA A 169 1.32 12.19 -23.75
N GLN A 170 0.15 11.54 -23.77
CA GLN A 170 -0.61 11.34 -25.02
C GLN A 170 -1.24 12.65 -25.50
N ILE A 171 -1.69 13.50 -24.58
CA ILE A 171 -2.49 14.69 -24.86
C ILE A 171 -1.67 15.98 -24.74
N ALA A 172 -0.87 16.10 -23.68
CA ALA A 172 -0.12 17.31 -23.38
C ALA A 172 1.21 17.38 -24.12
N PRO A 173 1.65 18.57 -24.60
CA PRO A 173 2.94 18.76 -25.27
C PRO A 173 4.12 18.69 -24.30
N ALA A 174 3.87 18.82 -23.01
CA ALA A 174 4.89 18.81 -21.96
C ALA A 174 4.39 18.12 -20.69
N LEU A 175 5.33 17.57 -19.91
CA LEU A 175 5.08 17.03 -18.57
C LEU A 175 5.70 17.95 -17.51
N PRO A 176 4.99 18.24 -16.40
CA PRO A 176 5.52 19.07 -15.33
C PRO A 176 6.56 18.31 -14.49
N LEU A 177 7.64 18.98 -14.13
CA LEU A 177 8.62 18.51 -13.16
C LEU A 177 8.52 19.34 -11.87
N PRO A 178 7.76 18.90 -10.88
CA PRO A 178 7.72 19.57 -9.59
C PRO A 178 9.13 19.69 -8.99
N VAL A 179 9.45 20.86 -8.42
CA VAL A 179 10.77 21.13 -7.82
C VAL A 179 11.94 20.77 -8.77
N GLY A 180 11.79 21.05 -10.07
CA GLY A 180 12.81 20.74 -11.08
C GLY A 180 13.02 19.24 -11.34
N GLY A 181 12.27 18.37 -10.70
CA GLY A 181 12.39 16.92 -10.85
C GLY A 181 13.53 16.28 -10.06
N HIS A 182 14.13 17.00 -9.09
CA HIS A 182 15.26 16.50 -8.31
C HIS A 182 14.88 15.55 -7.16
N MET A 183 13.58 15.43 -6.85
CA MET A 183 13.10 14.52 -5.80
C MET A 183 13.58 13.10 -6.08
N ARG A 184 14.20 12.48 -5.06
CA ARG A 184 14.68 11.09 -5.15
C ARG A 184 13.57 10.15 -4.73
N MET A 185 13.39 9.09 -5.48
CA MET A 185 12.40 8.05 -5.29
C MET A 185 13.03 6.69 -5.53
N GLN A 186 12.48 5.65 -4.90
CA GLN A 186 12.96 4.28 -5.06
C GLN A 186 11.78 3.38 -5.44
N PRO A 187 11.36 3.38 -6.71
CA PRO A 187 10.16 2.64 -7.15
C PRO A 187 10.28 1.16 -6.82
N VAL A 188 9.22 0.59 -6.25
CA VAL A 188 9.14 -0.83 -5.90
C VAL A 188 8.04 -1.51 -6.74
N TYR A 189 8.33 -2.69 -7.25
CA TYR A 189 7.37 -3.44 -8.06
C TYR A 189 6.24 -4.01 -7.20
N VAL A 190 5.01 -3.96 -7.69
CA VAL A 190 3.81 -4.35 -6.92
C VAL A 190 3.85 -5.81 -6.45
N GLU A 191 4.45 -6.71 -7.24
CA GLU A 191 4.58 -8.12 -6.87
C GLU A 191 5.57 -8.33 -5.72
N ASP A 192 6.60 -7.47 -5.60
CA ASP A 192 7.55 -7.51 -4.48
C ASP A 192 6.86 -7.02 -3.20
N VAL A 193 6.03 -5.97 -3.29
CA VAL A 193 5.20 -5.53 -2.17
C VAL A 193 4.24 -6.63 -1.73
N ALA A 194 3.59 -7.32 -2.69
CA ALA A 194 2.72 -8.44 -2.39
C ALA A 194 3.49 -9.61 -1.75
N SER A 195 4.70 -9.90 -2.24
CA SER A 195 5.58 -10.91 -1.63
C SER A 195 5.96 -10.56 -0.20
N ALA A 196 6.23 -9.27 0.07
CA ALA A 196 6.51 -8.79 1.43
C ALA A 196 5.30 -8.96 2.36
N VAL A 197 4.05 -8.76 1.85
CA VAL A 197 2.83 -9.04 2.62
C VAL A 197 2.73 -10.52 2.97
N ILE A 198 2.93 -11.42 2.01
CA ILE A 198 2.91 -12.88 2.24
C ILE A 198 3.98 -13.30 3.26
N ALA A 199 5.14 -12.67 3.16
CA ALA A 199 6.22 -12.87 4.10
C ALA A 199 5.86 -12.36 5.50
N GLY A 200 5.28 -11.16 5.61
CA GLY A 200 4.80 -10.58 6.87
C GLY A 200 3.71 -11.41 7.54
N LEU A 201 2.90 -12.12 6.77
CA LEU A 201 1.92 -13.09 7.28
C LEU A 201 2.56 -14.41 7.75
N GLY A 202 3.86 -14.63 7.53
CA GLY A 202 4.52 -15.90 7.84
C GLY A 202 4.08 -17.08 6.97
N ILE A 203 3.48 -16.81 5.80
CA ILE A 203 2.98 -17.82 4.86
C ILE A 203 4.09 -18.31 3.92
N ALA A 204 5.06 -17.45 3.59
CA ALA A 204 6.22 -17.83 2.78
C ALA A 204 7.07 -18.85 3.55
N GLY A 205 7.29 -20.02 2.97
CA GLY A 205 8.04 -21.13 3.59
C GLY A 205 9.54 -20.86 3.84
N LYS A 206 10.03 -19.66 3.59
CA LYS A 206 11.36 -19.20 4.01
C LYS A 206 11.28 -18.72 5.44
N LYS A 207 11.96 -19.39 6.35
CA LYS A 207 12.13 -18.94 7.74
C LYS A 207 12.85 -17.60 7.73
N PHE A 208 12.20 -16.55 8.19
CA PHE A 208 12.91 -15.33 8.54
C PHE A 208 13.96 -15.65 9.60
N LYS A 209 15.15 -15.04 9.52
CA LYS A 209 16.15 -15.13 10.59
C LYS A 209 15.64 -14.54 11.92
N LYS A 210 14.63 -13.69 11.88
CA LYS A 210 13.89 -13.09 12.99
C LYS A 210 12.40 -13.07 12.65
N SER A 211 11.52 -13.27 13.63
CA SER A 211 10.07 -13.10 13.41
C SER A 211 9.80 -11.69 12.87
N PRO A 212 8.98 -11.54 11.82
CA PRO A 212 8.62 -10.22 11.29
C PRO A 212 7.67 -9.45 12.21
N GLU A 213 7.12 -10.12 13.23
CA GLU A 213 6.11 -9.57 14.14
C GLU A 213 6.61 -8.31 14.87
N GLY A 214 5.73 -7.33 14.99
CA GLY A 214 6.02 -6.06 15.63
C GLY A 214 6.99 -5.13 14.91
N CYS A 215 7.46 -5.50 13.71
CA CYS A 215 8.47 -4.74 12.97
C CYS A 215 7.85 -3.79 11.93
N ILE A 216 8.60 -2.73 11.62
CA ILE A 216 8.34 -1.82 10.50
C ILE A 216 9.41 -2.07 9.44
N TYR A 217 9.00 -2.27 8.19
CA TYR A 217 9.90 -2.47 7.05
C TYR A 217 9.65 -1.42 5.98
N GLU A 218 10.70 -0.75 5.54
CA GLU A 218 10.64 0.11 4.37
C GLU A 218 10.94 -0.69 3.11
N LEU A 219 10.08 -0.56 2.10
CA LEU A 219 10.18 -1.31 0.86
C LEU A 219 10.56 -0.37 -0.29
N GLY A 220 11.79 -0.46 -0.73
CA GLY A 220 12.28 0.22 -1.94
C GLY A 220 12.68 -0.79 -3.00
N GLY A 221 12.66 -0.38 -4.27
CA GLY A 221 13.21 -1.17 -5.37
C GLY A 221 14.74 -1.13 -5.40
N PRO A 222 15.37 -1.74 -6.41
CA PRO A 222 16.83 -1.86 -6.48
C PRO A 222 17.52 -0.52 -6.75
N GLU A 223 16.83 0.43 -7.39
CA GLU A 223 17.44 1.68 -7.88
C GLU A 223 16.77 2.91 -7.30
N ILE A 224 17.57 3.92 -6.98
CA ILE A 224 17.09 5.25 -6.59
C ILE A 224 17.14 6.15 -7.83
N CYS A 225 15.98 6.65 -8.24
CA CYS A 225 15.82 7.52 -9.39
C CYS A 225 15.36 8.92 -8.96
N SER A 226 15.74 9.94 -9.72
CA SER A 226 15.09 11.25 -9.61
C SER A 226 13.72 11.22 -10.29
N PHE A 227 12.83 12.13 -9.89
CA PHE A 227 11.52 12.27 -10.55
C PHE A 227 11.67 12.54 -12.06
N ARG A 228 12.69 13.32 -12.45
CA ARG A 228 13.03 13.56 -13.87
C ARG A 228 13.34 12.24 -14.59
N GLN A 229 14.22 11.40 -14.04
CA GLN A 229 14.53 10.09 -14.62
C GLN A 229 13.29 9.20 -14.76
N LEU A 230 12.39 9.22 -13.78
CA LEU A 230 11.13 8.48 -13.87
C LEU A 230 10.23 9.01 -15.00
N MET A 231 10.19 10.33 -15.24
CA MET A 231 9.45 10.90 -16.37
C MET A 231 10.11 10.57 -17.71
N GLU A 232 11.43 10.60 -17.79
CA GLU A 232 12.17 10.17 -18.97
C GLU A 232 11.92 8.70 -19.32
N LEU A 233 11.92 7.81 -18.31
CA LEU A 233 11.53 6.41 -18.49
C LEU A 233 10.08 6.28 -18.94
N THR A 234 9.15 7.05 -18.34
CA THR A 234 7.74 7.05 -18.75
C THR A 234 7.60 7.43 -20.22
N LEU A 235 8.28 8.48 -20.67
CA LEU A 235 8.26 8.91 -22.06
C LEU A 235 8.88 7.86 -22.99
N LYS A 236 9.98 7.26 -22.60
CA LYS A 236 10.64 6.20 -23.35
C LYS A 236 9.72 5.01 -23.59
N TYR A 237 9.11 4.47 -22.52
CA TYR A 237 8.26 3.27 -22.63
C TYR A 237 6.85 3.54 -23.19
N SER A 238 6.38 4.79 -23.14
CA SER A 238 5.15 5.21 -23.86
C SER A 238 5.40 5.62 -25.29
N GLU A 239 6.65 5.56 -25.77
CA GLU A 239 7.07 5.97 -27.13
C GLU A 239 6.65 7.41 -27.47
N ARG A 240 6.76 8.31 -26.50
CA ARG A 240 6.39 9.73 -26.66
C ARG A 240 7.60 10.62 -26.42
N ARG A 241 7.68 11.69 -27.21
CA ARG A 241 8.66 12.78 -27.03
C ARG A 241 7.91 14.01 -26.54
N ARG A 242 8.15 14.42 -25.29
CA ARG A 242 7.52 15.58 -24.66
C ARG A 242 8.56 16.41 -23.91
N LEU A 243 8.30 17.70 -23.82
CA LEU A 243 9.13 18.58 -23.01
C LEU A 243 8.92 18.28 -21.52
N LEU A 244 10.00 18.31 -20.75
CA LEU A 244 9.96 18.22 -19.30
C LEU A 244 10.17 19.62 -18.74
N ILE A 245 9.10 20.24 -18.22
CA ILE A 245 9.11 21.64 -17.80
C ILE A 245 9.21 21.73 -16.28
N PRO A 246 10.27 22.33 -15.71
CA PRO A 246 10.35 22.60 -14.29
C PRO A 246 9.21 23.53 -13.87
N VAL A 247 8.45 23.12 -12.85
CA VAL A 247 7.41 23.94 -12.24
C VAL A 247 7.83 24.33 -10.83
N PRO A 248 7.75 25.60 -10.48
CA PRO A 248 8.06 26.06 -9.12
C PRO A 248 7.08 25.44 -8.13
N PHE A 249 7.55 25.24 -6.91
CA PHE A 249 6.74 24.70 -5.82
C PHE A 249 5.66 25.72 -5.43
N SER A 250 4.41 25.43 -5.75
CA SER A 250 3.28 26.18 -5.18
C SER A 250 2.76 25.43 -3.97
N ARG A 251 2.44 26.14 -2.87
CA ARG A 251 1.90 25.53 -1.64
C ARG A 251 0.64 24.66 -1.87
N ARG A 252 -0.04 24.82 -2.99
CA ARG A 252 -1.16 23.96 -3.41
C ARG A 252 -0.73 22.62 -4.01
N ALA A 253 0.55 22.48 -4.41
CA ALA A 253 1.09 21.23 -4.95
C ALA A 253 1.56 20.23 -3.85
N THR A 254 1.56 20.63 -2.57
CA THR A 254 1.94 19.79 -1.44
C THR A 254 1.04 18.56 -1.24
N GLN A 255 -0.14 18.53 -1.85
CA GLN A 255 -1.02 17.36 -1.79
C GLN A 255 -0.53 16.16 -2.62
N PHE A 256 0.47 16.37 -3.51
CA PHE A 256 0.94 15.34 -4.44
C PHE A 256 2.43 14.99 -4.30
N ALA A 257 3.16 15.67 -3.42
CA ALA A 257 4.55 15.34 -3.16
C ALA A 257 4.65 14.55 -1.84
N PRO A 258 4.89 13.24 -1.86
CA PRO A 258 5.41 12.59 -0.68
C PRO A 258 6.75 13.27 -0.37
N HIS A 259 6.89 13.83 0.83
CA HIS A 259 8.15 14.40 1.30
C HIS A 259 9.17 13.28 1.45
N CYS A 260 9.94 13.03 0.40
CA CYS A 260 11.15 12.23 0.46
C CYS A 260 12.32 13.14 0.89
N HIS A 261 12.31 13.64 2.12
CA HIS A 261 13.53 13.93 2.84
C HIS A 261 13.97 12.64 3.50
N LEU A 262 14.63 11.77 2.72
CA LEU A 262 15.38 10.68 3.29
C LEU A 262 16.73 11.22 3.75
N PRO A 263 17.09 11.19 5.05
CA PRO A 263 18.47 11.07 5.43
C PRO A 263 18.98 9.75 4.82
N ALA A 264 20.22 9.73 4.34
CA ALA A 264 20.81 8.52 3.80
C ALA A 264 20.64 7.39 4.83
N PRO A 265 20.00 6.25 4.48
CA PRO A 265 19.79 5.19 5.44
C PRO A 265 21.10 4.42 5.65
N PRO A 266 21.46 4.11 6.88
CA PRO A 266 22.28 2.96 7.12
C PRO A 266 21.34 1.74 7.22
N TYR A 267 21.71 0.70 6.48
CA TYR A 267 21.21 -0.68 6.63
C TYR A 267 19.93 -1.09 5.88
N TRP A 268 20.20 -1.62 4.70
CA TRP A 268 19.32 -2.40 3.85
C TRP A 268 18.92 -3.72 4.48
N CYS A 269 17.61 -3.97 4.61
CA CYS A 269 17.14 -5.33 4.71
C CYS A 269 17.11 -5.92 3.28
N ARG A 270 18.22 -6.51 2.83
CA ARG A 270 18.20 -7.36 1.63
C ARG A 270 17.37 -8.59 1.96
N LEU A 271 16.25 -8.76 1.26
CA LEU A 271 15.69 -10.08 1.09
C LEU A 271 16.72 -10.89 0.29
N PRO A 272 17.20 -12.04 0.74
CA PRO A 272 18.05 -12.89 -0.08
C PRO A 272 17.23 -13.38 -1.28
N THR A 273 17.80 -13.20 -2.47
CA THR A 273 17.33 -13.78 -3.73
C THR A 273 17.20 -15.29 -3.65
#